data_73a617879f22171d2c5e260e2e9dc95d
#
_entry.id   73a617879f22171d2c5e260e2e9dc95d
#
_cell.length_a   1.000
_cell.length_b   1.000
_cell.length_c   1.000
_cell.angle_alpha   90.00
_cell.angle_beta   90.00
_cell.angle_gamma   90.00
#
_symmetry.space_group_name_H-M   'P 1'
#
loop_
_entity.id
_entity.type
_entity.pdbx_description
1 polymer ?
#
loop_
_entity_poly.entity_id
_entity_poly.type
_entity_poly.pdbx_seq_one_letter_code
_entity_poly.pdbx_strand_id
1 'polypeptide(L)'
;MKSKLKHNFIEFLDQIPLWWLEILVTIVFFLPYFVLGDGCVFEINDQLDESIMNYMLPARHLWDGSTIYPEMLNGVNASGMQPSAVLFLPLYSLLSARVAFLTQYIACFLVAFLGMYLLVKEITDSSILAVIAGSCFCVLPLYPVYGLSEFGIPLILYGALCLWKQKKVIPGLLITIVFGLTSHLVYTGYVVLGFWGIALVYALIKKRKNQWFPMGFAALLATYVLVNRTLICEILFGTGSYVSHREEMVSSAMSFWETFLSVFQNSAQHAPSLHKYLILPIILFLILGAFCKKDVTDKKIYRIAVANFLLLIVIALFYAFCHSSVIVNLKNSMTGFLHYFQIERFYWLYPALWYLEFALSAAVLWRTPVPGTGRRMLVGKLAAICICLLPTLQLLKVNSGMYLNVNQINNGSGITGYISWESWFAEDLMQEIDDAIGRDKSTYRVAHLGISPAPSLMHGFYTVDGYSN
;
A
#
# COMPACT_ATOMS: atom_id res chain seq x y z
N MET A 1 -4.36 -8.23 47.35
CA MET A 1 -5.58 -8.36 46.50
C MET A 1 -5.57 -7.38 45.30
N LYS A 2 -5.24 -6.09 45.45
CA LYS A 2 -5.21 -5.09 44.34
C LYS A 2 -4.15 -5.33 43.26
N SER A 3 -3.04 -6.05 43.52
CA SER A 3 -2.03 -6.37 42.49
C SER A 3 -2.44 -7.50 41.55
N LYS A 4 -3.16 -8.51 42.08
CA LYS A 4 -3.71 -9.61 41.26
C LYS A 4 -4.82 -9.15 40.31
N LEU A 5 -5.68 -8.21 40.74
CA LEU A 5 -6.74 -7.67 39.85
C LEU A 5 -6.18 -6.84 38.68
N LYS A 6 -5.02 -6.18 38.88
CA LYS A 6 -4.39 -5.39 37.82
C LYS A 6 -3.66 -6.24 36.77
N HIS A 7 -3.09 -7.37 37.19
CA HIS A 7 -2.47 -8.32 36.28
C HIS A 7 -3.55 -8.96 35.38
N ASN A 8 -4.70 -9.30 35.96
CA ASN A 8 -5.82 -9.91 35.24
C ASN A 8 -6.46 -9.04 34.15
N PHE A 9 -6.47 -7.71 34.30
CA PHE A 9 -7.08 -6.83 33.27
C PHE A 9 -6.23 -6.74 31.99
N ILE A 10 -4.91 -6.65 32.12
CA ILE A 10 -4.01 -6.62 30.95
C ILE A 10 -3.93 -8.00 30.30
N GLU A 11 -3.87 -9.07 31.09
CA GLU A 11 -3.96 -10.45 30.61
C GLU A 11 -5.31 -10.72 29.93
N PHE A 12 -6.40 -10.16 30.45
CA PHE A 12 -7.71 -10.22 29.84
C PHE A 12 -7.74 -9.49 28.49
N LEU A 13 -7.17 -8.28 28.40
CA LEU A 13 -7.08 -7.56 27.13
C LEU A 13 -6.21 -8.29 26.09
N ASP A 14 -5.14 -8.97 26.54
CA ASP A 14 -4.32 -9.80 25.64
C ASP A 14 -5.00 -11.13 25.22
N GLN A 15 -6.07 -11.52 25.90
CA GLN A 15 -6.88 -12.71 25.59
C GLN A 15 -8.13 -12.42 24.74
N ILE A 16 -8.50 -11.14 24.55
CA ILE A 16 -9.63 -10.79 23.68
C ILE A 16 -9.29 -11.24 22.25
N PRO A 17 -10.21 -12.00 21.61
CA PRO A 17 -9.99 -12.41 20.24
C PRO A 17 -10.01 -11.17 19.32
N LEU A 18 -8.85 -10.81 18.81
CA LEU A 18 -8.59 -9.56 18.11
C LEU A 18 -9.29 -9.44 16.75
N TRP A 19 -9.76 -10.54 16.18
CA TRP A 19 -10.56 -10.54 14.96
C TRP A 19 -11.85 -9.71 15.08
N TRP A 20 -12.43 -9.59 16.27
CA TRP A 20 -13.57 -8.72 16.53
C TRP A 20 -13.23 -7.25 16.31
N LEU A 21 -12.04 -6.83 16.72
CA LEU A 21 -11.62 -5.44 16.58
C LEU A 21 -11.35 -5.11 15.11
N GLU A 22 -10.74 -6.03 14.38
CA GLU A 22 -10.55 -5.92 12.93
C GLU A 22 -11.88 -5.78 12.20
N ILE A 23 -12.84 -6.64 12.51
CA ILE A 23 -14.20 -6.55 11.95
C ILE A 23 -14.83 -5.20 12.30
N LEU A 24 -14.75 -4.76 13.55
CA LEU A 24 -15.32 -3.48 13.97
C LEU A 24 -14.67 -2.31 13.23
N VAL A 25 -13.35 -2.25 13.16
CA VAL A 25 -12.63 -1.19 12.44
C VAL A 25 -13.01 -1.21 10.96
N THR A 26 -13.08 -2.38 10.34
CA THR A 26 -13.48 -2.54 8.93
C THR A 26 -14.93 -2.06 8.71
N ILE A 27 -15.87 -2.47 9.56
CA ILE A 27 -17.26 -2.04 9.45
C ILE A 27 -17.36 -0.51 9.58
N VAL A 28 -16.75 0.07 10.61
CA VAL A 28 -16.79 1.52 10.84
C VAL A 28 -16.18 2.28 9.67
N PHE A 29 -15.07 1.79 9.12
CA PHE A 29 -14.38 2.45 8.00
C PHE A 29 -15.20 2.40 6.71
N PHE A 30 -15.80 1.25 6.38
CA PHE A 30 -16.51 1.06 5.10
C PHE A 30 -18.02 1.35 5.16
N LEU A 31 -18.59 1.49 6.35
CA LEU A 31 -20.03 1.79 6.49
C LEU A 31 -20.50 2.98 5.63
N PRO A 32 -19.79 4.12 5.58
CA PRO A 32 -20.19 5.25 4.74
C PRO A 32 -20.29 4.90 3.25
N TYR A 33 -19.40 4.06 2.73
CA TYR A 33 -19.42 3.63 1.32
C TYR A 33 -20.62 2.76 0.99
N PHE A 34 -21.04 1.90 1.94
CA PHE A 34 -22.24 1.09 1.77
C PHE A 34 -23.53 1.91 1.90
N VAL A 35 -23.56 2.89 2.82
CA VAL A 35 -24.74 3.75 3.01
C VAL A 35 -24.99 4.63 1.79
N LEU A 36 -23.94 5.15 1.16
CA LEU A 36 -24.05 6.03 0.00
C LEU A 36 -24.27 5.27 -1.32
N GLY A 37 -23.90 4.00 -1.39
CA GLY A 37 -24.02 3.25 -2.64
C GLY A 37 -23.21 3.90 -3.78
N ASP A 38 -23.85 4.20 -4.91
CA ASP A 38 -23.20 4.84 -6.07
C ASP A 38 -22.88 6.33 -5.82
N GLY A 39 -23.51 6.95 -4.82
CA GLY A 39 -23.16 8.28 -4.32
C GLY A 39 -21.85 8.34 -3.52
N CYS A 40 -21.14 7.22 -3.30
CA CYS A 40 -19.87 7.21 -2.57
C CYS A 40 -18.74 7.89 -3.34
N VAL A 41 -17.80 8.46 -2.58
CA VAL A 41 -16.65 9.20 -3.12
C VAL A 41 -15.39 8.39 -2.93
N PHE A 42 -14.62 8.25 -4.00
CA PHE A 42 -13.24 7.73 -4.01
C PHE A 42 -12.29 8.79 -4.54
N GLU A 43 -11.01 8.63 -4.26
CA GLU A 43 -9.98 9.42 -4.92
C GLU A 43 -9.98 9.09 -6.41
N ILE A 44 -10.05 10.11 -7.27
CA ILE A 44 -10.15 9.94 -8.71
C ILE A 44 -8.76 9.78 -9.31
N ASN A 45 -7.86 10.70 -8.95
CA ASN A 45 -6.52 10.81 -9.54
C ASN A 45 -5.74 9.50 -9.42
N ASP A 46 -5.18 9.04 -10.53
CA ASP A 46 -4.43 7.79 -10.67
C ASP A 46 -5.22 6.50 -10.33
N GLN A 47 -6.49 6.62 -9.93
CA GLN A 47 -7.32 5.46 -9.60
C GLN A 47 -8.47 5.27 -10.58
N LEU A 48 -9.47 6.18 -10.55
CA LEU A 48 -10.68 6.06 -11.36
C LEU A 48 -10.50 6.66 -12.75
N ASP A 49 -9.54 7.57 -12.93
CA ASP A 49 -9.24 8.21 -14.21
C ASP A 49 -8.35 7.35 -15.14
N GLU A 50 -7.58 6.40 -14.56
CA GLU A 50 -6.71 5.53 -15.36
C GLU A 50 -6.58 4.10 -14.85
N SER A 51 -6.08 3.90 -13.62
CA SER A 51 -5.63 2.57 -13.15
C SER A 51 -6.75 1.54 -13.01
N ILE A 52 -8.01 1.96 -12.82
CA ILE A 52 -9.16 1.05 -12.83
C ILE A 52 -9.33 0.37 -14.19
N MET A 53 -8.95 1.04 -15.28
CA MET A 53 -9.01 0.47 -16.63
C MET A 53 -8.02 -0.69 -16.81
N ASN A 54 -6.93 -0.73 -16.05
CA ASN A 54 -6.00 -1.87 -16.00
C ASN A 54 -6.61 -3.14 -15.39
N TYR A 55 -7.77 -3.03 -14.75
CA TYR A 55 -8.59 -4.17 -14.32
C TYR A 55 -9.77 -4.42 -15.25
N MET A 56 -10.48 -3.35 -15.65
CA MET A 56 -11.72 -3.46 -16.42
C MET A 56 -11.48 -4.05 -17.82
N LEU A 57 -10.49 -3.56 -18.56
CA LEU A 57 -10.20 -4.07 -19.90
C LEU A 57 -9.70 -5.52 -19.88
N PRO A 58 -8.65 -5.88 -19.10
CA PRO A 58 -8.24 -7.27 -18.98
C PRO A 58 -9.33 -8.20 -18.45
N ALA A 59 -10.24 -7.73 -17.59
CA ALA A 59 -11.33 -8.53 -17.07
C ALA A 59 -12.38 -8.86 -18.12
N ARG A 60 -12.64 -7.95 -19.07
CA ARG A 60 -13.53 -8.20 -20.22
C ARG A 60 -12.98 -9.28 -21.15
N HIS A 61 -11.66 -9.30 -21.31
CA HIS A 61 -10.94 -10.24 -22.17
C HIS A 61 -10.30 -11.42 -21.41
N LEU A 62 -10.71 -11.65 -20.18
CA LEU A 62 -10.09 -12.66 -19.31
C LEU A 62 -10.12 -14.08 -19.88
N TRP A 63 -11.15 -14.39 -20.66
CA TRP A 63 -11.41 -15.74 -21.16
C TRP A 63 -11.16 -15.92 -22.65
N ASP A 64 -10.94 -14.85 -23.41
CA ASP A 64 -10.75 -14.92 -24.87
C ASP A 64 -9.26 -14.96 -25.28
N GLY A 65 -8.36 -14.70 -24.33
CA GLY A 65 -6.92 -14.74 -24.59
C GLY A 65 -6.40 -13.60 -25.46
N SER A 66 -7.16 -12.51 -25.60
CA SER A 66 -6.78 -11.35 -26.39
C SER A 66 -5.47 -10.73 -25.91
N THR A 67 -4.59 -10.42 -26.86
CA THR A 67 -3.33 -9.71 -26.62
C THR A 67 -3.42 -8.22 -26.94
N ILE A 68 -4.52 -7.81 -27.57
CA ILE A 68 -4.83 -6.42 -27.92
C ILE A 68 -6.25 -6.13 -27.45
N TYR A 69 -6.43 -5.02 -26.76
CA TYR A 69 -7.73 -4.52 -26.33
C TYR A 69 -8.17 -3.41 -27.28
N PRO A 70 -9.16 -3.69 -28.16
CA PRO A 70 -9.55 -2.77 -29.24
C PRO A 70 -10.30 -1.53 -28.74
N GLU A 71 -10.76 -1.54 -27.49
CA GLU A 71 -11.59 -0.48 -26.92
C GLU A 71 -10.80 0.79 -26.63
N MET A 72 -9.49 0.74 -26.40
CA MET A 72 -8.68 1.87 -26.00
C MET A 72 -7.54 2.14 -27.00
N LEU A 73 -7.25 3.42 -27.26
CA LEU A 73 -6.15 3.86 -28.16
C LEU A 73 -6.22 3.21 -29.56
N ASN A 74 -7.43 2.88 -30.01
CA ASN A 74 -7.67 2.16 -31.28
C ASN A 74 -7.01 0.77 -31.34
N GLY A 75 -6.72 0.19 -30.18
CA GLY A 75 -6.09 -1.12 -29.99
C GLY A 75 -4.81 -1.03 -29.16
N VAL A 76 -4.92 -1.12 -27.83
CA VAL A 76 -3.77 -1.13 -26.92
C VAL A 76 -3.29 -2.56 -26.68
N ASN A 77 -1.98 -2.75 -26.61
CA ASN A 77 -1.39 -4.03 -26.24
C ASN A 77 -1.66 -4.37 -24.77
N ALA A 78 -2.03 -5.62 -24.49
CA ALA A 78 -2.28 -6.12 -23.14
C ALA A 78 -1.06 -5.96 -22.21
N SER A 79 0.18 -5.89 -22.74
CA SER A 79 1.39 -5.63 -21.94
C SER A 79 1.39 -4.24 -21.31
N GLY A 80 0.75 -3.23 -21.94
CA GLY A 80 0.60 -1.89 -21.42
C GLY A 80 -0.56 -1.70 -20.44
N MET A 81 -1.40 -2.73 -20.25
CA MET A 81 -2.62 -2.69 -19.43
C MET A 81 -2.59 -3.74 -18.31
N GLN A 82 -1.45 -3.90 -17.65
CA GLN A 82 -1.31 -4.91 -16.61
C GLN A 82 -1.87 -4.43 -15.27
N PRO A 83 -2.81 -5.19 -14.67
CA PRO A 83 -3.28 -4.88 -13.32
C PRO A 83 -2.19 -5.13 -12.28
N SER A 84 -2.13 -4.28 -11.27
CA SER A 84 -1.22 -4.47 -10.16
C SER A 84 -1.49 -5.76 -9.36
N ALA A 85 -2.72 -6.25 -9.38
CA ALA A 85 -3.14 -7.40 -8.58
C ALA A 85 -4.01 -8.36 -9.41
N VAL A 86 -3.37 -9.28 -10.13
CA VAL A 86 -4.05 -10.20 -11.07
C VAL A 86 -5.10 -11.09 -10.40
N LEU A 87 -4.97 -11.40 -9.10
CA LEU A 87 -5.97 -12.19 -8.37
C LEU A 87 -7.33 -11.48 -8.23
N PHE A 88 -7.39 -10.17 -8.44
CA PHE A 88 -8.66 -9.44 -8.39
C PHE A 88 -9.36 -9.35 -9.75
N LEU A 89 -8.72 -9.72 -10.86
CA LEU A 89 -9.37 -9.72 -12.19
C LEU A 89 -10.71 -10.44 -12.24
N PRO A 90 -10.88 -11.64 -11.63
CA PRO A 90 -12.18 -12.31 -11.64
C PRO A 90 -13.30 -11.50 -10.98
N LEU A 91 -12.98 -10.63 -10.01
CA LEU A 91 -13.99 -9.76 -9.37
C LEU A 91 -14.56 -8.78 -10.40
N TYR A 92 -13.69 -8.17 -11.23
CA TYR A 92 -14.10 -7.21 -12.26
C TYR A 92 -14.80 -7.83 -13.45
N SER A 93 -14.65 -9.14 -13.66
CA SER A 93 -15.42 -9.87 -14.68
C SER A 93 -16.77 -10.36 -14.19
N LEU A 94 -16.96 -10.50 -12.87
CA LEU A 94 -18.16 -11.11 -12.27
C LEU A 94 -19.08 -10.11 -11.57
N LEU A 95 -18.55 -8.98 -11.11
CA LEU A 95 -19.26 -7.98 -10.33
C LEU A 95 -19.32 -6.65 -11.09
N SER A 96 -20.23 -5.77 -10.68
CA SER A 96 -20.17 -4.39 -11.16
C SER A 96 -18.86 -3.72 -10.75
N ALA A 97 -18.35 -2.79 -11.55
CA ALA A 97 -17.05 -2.16 -11.36
C ALA A 97 -16.89 -1.56 -9.95
N ARG A 98 -17.92 -0.86 -9.43
CA ARG A 98 -17.91 -0.31 -8.08
C ARG A 98 -17.80 -1.38 -7.00
N VAL A 99 -18.60 -2.45 -7.12
CA VAL A 99 -18.59 -3.55 -6.13
C VAL A 99 -17.27 -4.29 -6.17
N ALA A 100 -16.70 -4.52 -7.35
CA ALA A 100 -15.37 -5.11 -7.52
C ALA A 100 -14.29 -4.25 -6.87
N PHE A 101 -14.28 -2.94 -7.16
CA PHE A 101 -13.33 -1.98 -6.59
C PHE A 101 -13.43 -1.89 -5.06
N LEU A 102 -14.65 -1.79 -4.52
CA LEU A 102 -14.88 -1.77 -3.07
C LEU A 102 -14.46 -3.09 -2.41
N THR A 103 -14.73 -4.24 -3.03
CA THR A 103 -14.31 -5.55 -2.54
C THR A 103 -12.78 -5.66 -2.52
N GLN A 104 -12.10 -5.19 -3.56
CA GLN A 104 -10.63 -5.11 -3.60
C GLN A 104 -10.11 -4.22 -2.48
N TYR A 105 -10.73 -3.04 -2.24
CA TYR A 105 -10.32 -2.14 -1.18
C TYR A 105 -10.46 -2.79 0.20
N ILE A 106 -11.60 -3.43 0.48
CA ILE A 106 -11.82 -4.17 1.73
C ILE A 106 -10.77 -5.27 1.91
N ALA A 107 -10.47 -6.04 0.86
CA ALA A 107 -9.45 -7.10 0.92
C ALA A 107 -8.06 -6.53 1.22
N CYS A 108 -7.65 -5.45 0.55
CA CYS A 108 -6.38 -4.76 0.81
C CYS A 108 -6.31 -4.22 2.25
N PHE A 109 -7.39 -3.62 2.74
CA PHE A 109 -7.51 -3.09 4.09
C PHE A 109 -7.33 -4.18 5.16
N LEU A 110 -8.04 -5.31 5.01
CA LEU A 110 -7.94 -6.47 5.91
C LEU A 110 -6.52 -7.05 5.91
N VAL A 111 -5.89 -7.15 4.74
CA VAL A 111 -4.50 -7.62 4.62
C VAL A 111 -3.52 -6.66 5.28
N ALA A 112 -3.72 -5.35 5.17
CA ALA A 112 -2.89 -4.34 5.82
C ALA A 112 -2.95 -4.47 7.35
N PHE A 113 -4.16 -4.56 7.91
CA PHE A 113 -4.36 -4.78 9.34
C PHE A 113 -3.67 -6.08 9.79
N LEU A 114 -4.04 -7.20 9.15
CA LEU A 114 -3.53 -8.53 9.51
C LEU A 114 -2.00 -8.61 9.39
N GLY A 115 -1.44 -8.06 8.31
CA GLY A 115 0.01 -8.05 8.09
C GLY A 115 0.77 -7.28 9.17
N MET A 116 0.32 -6.07 9.50
CA MET A 116 0.93 -5.27 10.55
C MET A 116 0.74 -5.91 11.92
N TYR A 117 -0.44 -6.44 12.20
CA TYR A 117 -0.71 -7.18 13.43
C TYR A 117 0.24 -8.37 13.61
N LEU A 118 0.34 -9.24 12.61
CA LEU A 118 1.20 -10.42 12.67
C LEU A 118 2.68 -10.05 12.83
N LEU A 119 3.14 -9.04 12.11
CA LEU A 119 4.53 -8.58 12.16
C LEU A 119 4.89 -8.02 13.53
N VAL A 120 4.08 -7.09 14.05
CA VAL A 120 4.32 -6.47 15.35
C VAL A 120 4.19 -7.50 16.47
N LYS A 121 3.18 -8.36 16.44
CA LYS A 121 3.00 -9.45 17.43
C LYS A 121 4.20 -10.40 17.45
N GLU A 122 4.72 -10.78 16.28
CA GLU A 122 5.87 -11.69 16.15
C GLU A 122 7.18 -11.08 16.69
N ILE A 123 7.32 -9.75 16.65
CA ILE A 123 8.54 -9.05 17.11
C ILE A 123 8.43 -8.66 18.58
N THR A 124 7.28 -8.15 19.01
CA THR A 124 7.11 -7.51 20.33
C THR A 124 6.42 -8.41 21.37
N ASP A 125 5.76 -9.46 20.91
CA ASP A 125 4.90 -10.35 21.72
C ASP A 125 3.72 -9.61 22.39
N SER A 126 3.35 -8.40 21.91
CA SER A 126 2.23 -7.62 22.43
C SER A 126 1.08 -7.59 21.43
N SER A 127 -0.06 -8.18 21.82
CA SER A 127 -1.28 -8.16 21.02
C SER A 127 -1.87 -6.74 20.92
N ILE A 128 -1.82 -5.98 22.01
CA ILE A 128 -2.35 -4.62 22.07
C ILE A 128 -1.61 -3.68 21.12
N LEU A 129 -0.28 -3.68 21.17
CA LEU A 129 0.53 -2.86 20.26
C LEU A 129 0.34 -3.29 18.80
N ALA A 130 0.18 -4.59 18.56
CA ALA A 130 -0.07 -5.14 17.24
C ALA A 130 -1.41 -4.66 16.66
N VAL A 131 -2.48 -4.66 17.47
CA VAL A 131 -3.79 -4.13 17.07
C VAL A 131 -3.73 -2.64 16.78
N ILE A 132 -3.11 -1.87 17.66
CA ILE A 132 -3.01 -0.42 17.50
C ILE A 132 -2.25 -0.08 16.22
N ALA A 133 -1.10 -0.71 15.99
CA ALA A 133 -0.32 -0.48 14.77
C ALA A 133 -1.08 -0.93 13.51
N GLY A 134 -1.75 -2.07 13.58
CA GLY A 134 -2.59 -2.58 12.49
C GLY A 134 -3.73 -1.63 12.13
N SER A 135 -4.48 -1.18 13.14
CA SER A 135 -5.58 -0.22 12.96
C SER A 135 -5.11 1.13 12.42
N CYS A 136 -3.95 1.63 12.90
CA CYS A 136 -3.38 2.88 12.39
C CYS A 136 -2.91 2.75 10.93
N PHE A 137 -2.35 1.61 10.56
CA PHE A 137 -1.81 1.41 9.22
C PHE A 137 -2.91 1.17 8.17
N CYS A 138 -3.90 0.31 8.47
CA CYS A 138 -4.93 -0.05 7.50
C CYS A 138 -5.85 1.12 7.10
N VAL A 139 -6.04 2.12 7.99
CA VAL A 139 -6.88 3.31 7.70
C VAL A 139 -6.13 4.41 6.94
N LEU A 140 -4.88 4.22 6.56
CA LEU A 140 -4.17 5.15 5.70
C LEU A 140 -4.87 5.28 4.34
N PRO A 141 -4.85 6.47 3.72
CA PRO A 141 -5.47 6.68 2.42
C PRO A 141 -4.60 6.13 1.27
N LEU A 142 -4.29 4.83 1.35
CA LEU A 142 -3.55 4.10 0.33
C LEU A 142 -4.46 3.73 -0.84
N TYR A 143 -3.88 3.55 -2.02
CA TYR A 143 -4.62 3.34 -3.25
C TYR A 143 -4.88 1.84 -3.53
N PRO A 144 -6.14 1.36 -3.44
CA PRO A 144 -6.46 -0.05 -3.67
C PRO A 144 -6.15 -0.54 -5.09
N VAL A 145 -6.12 0.35 -6.09
CA VAL A 145 -5.73 -0.02 -7.47
C VAL A 145 -4.32 -0.57 -7.58
N TYR A 146 -3.44 -0.24 -6.64
CA TYR A 146 -2.09 -0.80 -6.57
C TYR A 146 -2.02 -2.15 -5.84
N GLY A 147 -3.17 -2.71 -5.48
CA GLY A 147 -3.28 -3.98 -4.79
C GLY A 147 -2.53 -3.99 -3.46
N LEU A 148 -1.75 -5.02 -3.23
CA LEU A 148 -0.95 -5.16 -2.02
C LEU A 148 0.43 -4.48 -2.09
N SER A 149 0.70 -3.68 -3.11
CA SER A 149 2.01 -3.01 -3.27
C SER A 149 2.39 -2.18 -2.05
N GLU A 150 1.43 -1.55 -1.38
CA GLU A 150 1.63 -0.81 -0.13
C GLU A 150 0.97 -1.52 1.05
N PHE A 151 -0.32 -1.86 0.93
CA PHE A 151 -1.09 -2.54 1.96
C PHE A 151 -0.46 -3.85 2.44
N GLY A 152 0.21 -4.58 1.55
CA GLY A 152 0.80 -5.90 1.82
C GLY A 152 2.22 -5.87 2.37
N ILE A 153 2.88 -4.70 2.46
CA ILE A 153 4.27 -4.61 2.93
C ILE A 153 4.48 -5.24 4.31
N PRO A 154 3.65 -4.97 5.33
CA PRO A 154 3.84 -5.64 6.62
C PRO A 154 3.66 -7.16 6.53
N LEU A 155 2.75 -7.63 5.67
CA LEU A 155 2.49 -9.06 5.51
C LEU A 155 3.67 -9.79 4.85
N ILE A 156 4.28 -9.23 3.79
CA ILE A 156 5.46 -9.84 3.16
C ILE A 156 6.67 -9.81 4.09
N LEU A 157 6.85 -8.75 4.90
CA LEU A 157 7.87 -8.71 5.93
C LEU A 157 7.67 -9.79 6.98
N TYR A 158 6.43 -10.04 7.41
CA TYR A 158 6.09 -11.14 8.31
C TYR A 158 6.38 -12.51 7.66
N GLY A 159 5.98 -12.71 6.40
CA GLY A 159 6.27 -13.92 5.63
C GLY A 159 7.78 -14.21 5.54
N ALA A 160 8.57 -13.20 5.17
CA ALA A 160 10.02 -13.29 5.14
C ALA A 160 10.61 -13.62 6.52
N LEU A 161 10.08 -13.03 7.60
CA LEU A 161 10.51 -13.32 8.97
C LEU A 161 10.19 -14.77 9.38
N CYS A 162 9.04 -15.31 8.98
CA CYS A 162 8.69 -16.71 9.20
C CYS A 162 9.68 -17.66 8.52
N LEU A 163 10.02 -17.40 7.26
CA LEU A 163 11.00 -18.16 6.51
C LEU A 163 12.42 -18.01 7.08
N TRP A 164 12.79 -16.79 7.49
CA TRP A 164 14.07 -16.53 8.16
C TRP A 164 14.22 -17.30 9.46
N LYS A 165 13.17 -17.35 10.28
CA LYS A 165 13.15 -18.08 11.56
C LYS A 165 12.93 -19.58 11.37
N GLN A 166 12.63 -20.06 10.18
CA GLN A 166 12.24 -21.46 9.88
C GLN A 166 11.02 -21.91 10.70
N LYS A 167 10.11 -20.97 10.95
CA LYS A 167 8.84 -21.21 11.66
C LYS A 167 7.68 -20.80 10.75
N LYS A 168 6.59 -21.57 10.79
CA LYS A 168 5.42 -21.30 9.94
C LYS A 168 5.80 -21.18 8.45
N VAL A 169 6.61 -22.12 7.97
CA VAL A 169 7.22 -22.08 6.62
C VAL A 169 6.15 -22.07 5.52
N ILE A 170 5.13 -22.94 5.61
CA ILE A 170 4.06 -23.01 4.62
C ILE A 170 3.30 -21.69 4.53
N PRO A 171 2.78 -21.11 5.64
CA PRO A 171 2.20 -19.77 5.61
C PRO A 171 3.15 -18.71 5.02
N GLY A 172 4.44 -18.75 5.38
CA GLY A 172 5.44 -17.81 4.83
C GLY A 172 5.57 -17.90 3.31
N LEU A 173 5.60 -19.10 2.74
CA LEU A 173 5.64 -19.32 1.28
C LEU A 173 4.34 -18.89 0.61
N LEU A 174 3.18 -19.21 1.18
CA LEU A 174 1.89 -18.79 0.65
C LEU A 174 1.76 -17.27 0.62
N ILE A 175 2.15 -16.58 1.71
CA ILE A 175 2.19 -15.13 1.77
C ILE A 175 3.06 -14.57 0.64
N THR A 176 4.22 -15.17 0.41
CA THR A 176 5.16 -14.74 -0.63
C THR A 176 4.54 -14.82 -2.04
N ILE A 177 3.89 -15.95 -2.35
CA ILE A 177 3.22 -16.16 -3.63
C ILE A 177 2.02 -15.21 -3.80
N VAL A 178 1.15 -15.13 -2.77
CA VAL A 178 -0.01 -14.23 -2.80
C VAL A 178 0.42 -12.78 -2.97
N PHE A 179 1.46 -12.33 -2.26
CA PHE A 179 2.01 -10.99 -2.42
C PHE A 179 2.49 -10.74 -3.86
N GLY A 180 3.21 -11.69 -4.48
CA GLY A 180 3.66 -11.57 -5.86
C GLY A 180 2.50 -11.52 -6.88
N LEU A 181 1.37 -12.18 -6.59
CA LEU A 181 0.16 -12.18 -7.44
C LEU A 181 -0.72 -10.93 -7.23
N THR A 182 -0.52 -10.18 -6.16
CA THR A 182 -1.40 -9.07 -5.75
C THR A 182 -0.65 -7.75 -5.55
N SER A 183 0.61 -7.68 -5.98
CA SER A 183 1.42 -6.45 -5.93
C SER A 183 2.17 -6.27 -7.26
N HIS A 184 2.56 -5.03 -7.55
CA HIS A 184 3.20 -4.69 -8.81
C HIS A 184 4.73 -4.77 -8.72
N LEU A 185 5.36 -5.45 -9.69
CA LEU A 185 6.82 -5.60 -9.75
C LEU A 185 7.53 -4.24 -9.79
N VAL A 186 7.05 -3.32 -10.65
CA VAL A 186 7.68 -2.01 -10.90
C VAL A 186 7.41 -0.99 -9.79
N TYR A 187 6.40 -1.20 -8.94
CA TYR A 187 6.11 -0.28 -7.84
C TYR A 187 6.89 -0.63 -6.58
N THR A 188 6.71 -1.86 -6.07
CA THR A 188 7.33 -2.28 -4.81
C THR A 188 8.06 -3.62 -4.92
N GLY A 189 7.72 -4.43 -5.93
CA GLY A 189 8.27 -5.78 -6.05
C GLY A 189 9.78 -5.81 -6.18
N TYR A 190 10.37 -4.94 -7.02
CA TYR A 190 11.83 -4.86 -7.18
C TYR A 190 12.53 -4.43 -5.88
N VAL A 191 11.90 -3.57 -5.09
CA VAL A 191 12.44 -3.11 -3.79
C VAL A 191 12.45 -4.24 -2.79
N VAL A 192 11.33 -4.97 -2.69
CA VAL A 192 11.20 -6.14 -1.80
C VAL A 192 12.21 -7.22 -2.18
N LEU A 193 12.34 -7.51 -3.49
CA LEU A 193 13.36 -8.44 -3.99
C LEU A 193 14.79 -7.94 -3.67
N GLY A 194 15.06 -6.64 -3.84
CA GLY A 194 16.36 -6.04 -3.53
C GLY A 194 16.74 -6.21 -2.05
N PHE A 195 15.85 -5.83 -1.13
CA PHE A 195 16.10 -6.01 0.32
C PHE A 195 16.20 -7.49 0.72
N TRP A 196 15.38 -8.34 0.11
CA TRP A 196 15.47 -9.78 0.37
C TRP A 196 16.77 -10.37 -0.17
N GLY A 197 17.24 -9.93 -1.35
CA GLY A 197 18.53 -10.28 -1.92
C GLY A 197 19.70 -9.88 -1.01
N ILE A 198 19.69 -8.66 -0.47
CA ILE A 198 20.69 -8.20 0.52
C ILE A 198 20.69 -9.11 1.75
N ALA A 199 19.51 -9.46 2.26
CA ALA A 199 19.39 -10.36 3.40
C ALA A 199 19.88 -11.79 3.07
N LEU A 200 19.71 -12.26 1.83
CA LEU A 200 20.29 -13.54 1.36
C LEU A 200 21.81 -13.50 1.33
N VAL A 201 22.40 -12.45 0.79
CA VAL A 201 23.86 -12.27 0.79
C VAL A 201 24.38 -12.27 2.22
N TYR A 202 23.74 -11.56 3.12
CA TYR A 202 24.07 -11.58 4.54
C TYR A 202 23.98 -13.00 5.15
N ALA A 203 22.93 -13.76 4.83
CA ALA A 203 22.76 -15.13 5.30
C ALA A 203 23.86 -16.06 4.79
N LEU A 204 24.29 -15.88 3.53
CA LEU A 204 25.41 -16.64 2.92
C LEU A 204 26.74 -16.32 3.59
N ILE A 205 27.05 -15.04 3.81
CA ILE A 205 28.25 -14.59 4.51
C ILE A 205 28.30 -15.18 5.92
N LYS A 206 27.16 -15.20 6.62
CA LYS A 206 27.05 -15.80 7.98
C LYS A 206 26.94 -17.33 7.96
N LYS A 207 27.05 -17.97 6.78
CA LYS A 207 26.94 -19.44 6.60
C LYS A 207 25.69 -20.02 7.27
N ARG A 208 24.56 -19.28 7.22
CA ARG A 208 23.32 -19.68 7.87
C ARG A 208 22.67 -20.83 7.10
N LYS A 209 22.47 -21.95 7.75
CA LYS A 209 21.78 -23.11 7.17
C LYS A 209 20.27 -22.87 7.21
N ASN A 210 19.71 -22.34 6.11
CA ASN A 210 18.28 -22.10 5.97
C ASN A 210 17.92 -22.17 4.47
N GLN A 211 17.24 -23.24 4.09
CA GLN A 211 16.80 -23.44 2.70
C GLN A 211 15.48 -22.71 2.37
N TRP A 212 14.69 -22.38 3.38
CA TRP A 212 13.36 -21.81 3.18
C TRP A 212 13.40 -20.33 2.80
N PHE A 213 14.37 -19.62 3.32
CA PHE A 213 14.51 -18.19 3.04
C PHE A 213 14.90 -17.92 1.58
N PRO A 214 15.90 -18.60 0.96
CA PRO A 214 16.15 -18.52 -0.48
C PRO A 214 14.98 -19.07 -1.31
N MET A 215 14.26 -20.10 -0.84
CA MET A 215 13.10 -20.64 -1.55
C MET A 215 11.96 -19.61 -1.61
N GLY A 216 11.73 -18.85 -0.55
CA GLY A 216 10.77 -17.72 -0.57
C GLY A 216 11.18 -16.65 -1.57
N PHE A 217 12.45 -16.27 -1.62
CA PHE A 217 12.94 -15.33 -2.63
C PHE A 217 12.71 -15.84 -4.05
N ALA A 218 13.06 -17.10 -4.31
CA ALA A 218 12.85 -17.72 -5.62
C ALA A 218 11.36 -17.81 -5.99
N ALA A 219 10.49 -18.11 -5.02
CA ALA A 219 9.06 -18.14 -5.23
C ALA A 219 8.50 -16.75 -5.59
N LEU A 220 8.92 -15.69 -4.90
CA LEU A 220 8.53 -14.32 -5.22
C LEU A 220 9.01 -13.90 -6.60
N LEU A 221 10.29 -14.16 -6.91
CA LEU A 221 10.87 -13.85 -8.21
C LEU A 221 10.14 -14.59 -9.34
N ALA A 222 9.92 -15.90 -9.18
CA ALA A 222 9.20 -16.72 -10.15
C ALA A 222 7.76 -16.23 -10.37
N THR A 223 7.07 -15.83 -9.28
CA THR A 223 5.72 -15.27 -9.37
C THR A 223 5.71 -13.96 -10.16
N TYR A 224 6.63 -13.05 -9.88
CA TYR A 224 6.73 -11.80 -10.63
C TYR A 224 7.11 -12.01 -12.10
N VAL A 225 8.02 -12.93 -12.40
CA VAL A 225 8.36 -13.28 -13.79
C VAL A 225 7.14 -13.84 -14.52
N LEU A 226 6.37 -14.71 -13.86
CA LEU A 226 5.17 -15.29 -14.46
C LEU A 226 4.09 -14.24 -14.72
N VAL A 227 3.81 -13.37 -13.74
CA VAL A 227 2.78 -12.31 -13.86
C VAL A 227 3.18 -11.28 -14.91
N ASN A 228 4.45 -10.86 -14.91
CA ASN A 228 4.94 -9.80 -15.81
C ASN A 228 5.62 -10.35 -17.07
N ARG A 229 5.32 -11.60 -17.47
CA ARG A 229 5.99 -12.25 -18.60
C ARG A 229 5.91 -11.46 -19.91
N THR A 230 4.76 -10.86 -20.19
CA THR A 230 4.54 -10.05 -21.40
C THR A 230 5.42 -8.81 -21.40
N LEU A 231 5.44 -8.05 -20.30
CA LEU A 231 6.31 -6.89 -20.13
C LEU A 231 7.80 -7.27 -20.22
N ILE A 232 8.20 -8.35 -19.54
CA ILE A 232 9.59 -8.82 -19.57
C ILE A 232 10.00 -9.26 -20.97
N CYS A 233 9.12 -9.98 -21.69
CA CYS A 233 9.39 -10.37 -23.08
C CYS A 233 9.50 -9.15 -23.99
N GLU A 234 8.66 -8.13 -23.82
CA GLU A 234 8.73 -6.89 -24.60
C GLU A 234 10.03 -6.14 -24.34
N ILE A 235 10.46 -6.01 -23.08
CA ILE A 235 11.73 -5.36 -22.73
C ILE A 235 12.94 -6.11 -23.28
N LEU A 236 12.95 -7.46 -23.25
CA LEU A 236 14.11 -8.26 -23.63
C LEU A 236 14.17 -8.57 -25.13
N PHE A 237 13.04 -8.71 -25.80
CA PHE A 237 12.93 -9.23 -27.16
C PHE A 237 12.04 -8.38 -28.06
N GLY A 238 11.47 -7.30 -27.53
CA GLY A 238 10.59 -6.41 -28.29
C GLY A 238 11.32 -5.71 -29.45
N THR A 239 10.58 -5.42 -30.49
CA THR A 239 11.10 -4.80 -31.72
C THR A 239 11.35 -3.29 -31.57
N GLY A 240 11.18 -2.71 -30.34
CA GLY A 240 11.26 -1.27 -30.11
C GLY A 240 10.05 -0.49 -30.65
N SER A 241 8.98 -1.19 -31.04
CA SER A 241 7.74 -0.57 -31.52
C SER A 241 6.91 0.08 -30.38
N TYR A 242 7.16 -0.32 -29.14
CA TYR A 242 6.55 0.28 -27.97
C TYR A 242 7.51 1.29 -27.34
N VAL A 243 7.14 2.57 -27.44
CA VAL A 243 7.86 3.68 -26.80
C VAL A 243 6.95 4.26 -25.71
N SER A 244 7.38 4.22 -24.47
CA SER A 244 6.63 4.84 -23.38
C SER A 244 6.58 6.36 -23.58
N HIS A 245 5.40 6.98 -23.41
CA HIS A 245 5.27 8.44 -23.40
C HIS A 245 6.19 9.11 -22.36
N ARG A 246 6.63 8.37 -21.34
CA ARG A 246 7.57 8.85 -20.33
C ARG A 246 8.98 9.07 -20.86
N GLU A 247 9.30 8.60 -22.07
CA GLU A 247 10.60 8.85 -22.69
C GLU A 247 10.77 10.34 -23.08
N GLU A 248 9.67 11.04 -23.32
CA GLU A 248 9.64 12.46 -23.60
C GLU A 248 9.60 13.35 -22.33
N MET A 249 9.40 12.73 -21.15
CA MET A 249 9.30 13.48 -19.90
C MET A 249 10.67 13.91 -19.39
N VAL A 250 10.85 15.21 -19.22
CA VAL A 250 12.04 15.79 -18.60
C VAL A 250 11.77 16.03 -17.13
N SER A 251 12.50 15.34 -16.26
CA SER A 251 12.40 15.54 -14.81
C SER A 251 13.11 16.85 -14.40
N SER A 252 12.52 17.56 -13.44
CA SER A 252 13.10 18.76 -12.82
C SER A 252 13.80 18.41 -11.51
N ALA A 253 14.99 19.00 -11.30
CA ALA A 253 15.71 18.81 -10.05
C ALA A 253 15.05 19.58 -8.90
N MET A 254 15.10 18.99 -7.72
CA MET A 254 14.57 19.55 -6.46
C MET A 254 15.71 19.86 -5.48
N SER A 255 15.44 20.77 -4.54
CA SER A 255 16.38 21.05 -3.45
C SER A 255 16.53 19.82 -2.54
N PHE A 256 17.76 19.36 -2.33
CA PHE A 256 18.05 18.16 -1.55
C PHE A 256 17.46 18.22 -0.13
N TRP A 257 17.72 19.30 0.59
CA TRP A 257 17.28 19.42 1.98
C TRP A 257 15.78 19.64 2.13
N GLU A 258 15.17 20.39 1.23
CA GLU A 258 13.72 20.56 1.22
C GLU A 258 13.00 19.25 0.91
N THR A 259 13.50 18.51 -0.09
CA THR A 259 12.97 17.19 -0.45
C THR A 259 13.14 16.20 0.70
N PHE A 260 14.33 16.16 1.33
CA PHE A 260 14.55 15.33 2.50
C PHE A 260 13.56 15.63 3.62
N LEU A 261 13.42 16.89 4.00
CA LEU A 261 12.52 17.30 5.10
C LEU A 261 11.05 17.02 4.76
N SER A 262 10.66 17.27 3.51
CA SER A 262 9.30 17.01 3.04
C SER A 262 8.96 15.52 3.14
N VAL A 263 9.80 14.66 2.59
CA VAL A 263 9.56 13.19 2.63
C VAL A 263 9.66 12.65 4.06
N PHE A 264 10.64 13.12 4.84
CA PHE A 264 10.80 12.70 6.22
C PHE A 264 9.60 13.06 7.10
N GLN A 265 8.89 14.15 6.78
CA GLN A 265 7.72 14.59 7.56
C GLN A 265 6.39 14.08 7.01
N ASN A 266 6.23 14.01 5.68
CA ASN A 266 4.92 13.83 5.06
C ASN A 266 4.85 12.61 4.11
N SER A 267 5.97 11.92 3.85
CA SER A 267 6.09 10.93 2.77
C SER A 267 6.04 11.58 1.37
N ALA A 268 5.78 10.81 0.33
CA ALA A 268 5.75 11.28 -1.04
C ALA A 268 4.47 10.82 -1.75
N GLN A 269 4.30 11.23 -3.00
CA GLN A 269 3.14 10.93 -3.84
C GLN A 269 2.84 9.41 -3.87
N HIS A 270 1.57 9.05 -3.85
CA HIS A 270 1.01 7.68 -3.85
C HIS A 270 1.25 6.85 -2.58
N ALA A 271 2.13 7.27 -1.68
CA ALA A 271 2.37 6.59 -0.41
C ALA A 271 2.03 7.50 0.79
N PRO A 272 0.78 7.96 0.92
CA PRO A 272 0.40 8.87 1.98
C PRO A 272 0.59 8.25 3.35
N SER A 273 1.26 9.00 4.22
CA SER A 273 1.51 8.58 5.58
C SER A 273 1.42 9.77 6.52
N LEU A 274 0.64 9.65 7.57
CA LEU A 274 0.45 10.71 8.57
C LEU A 274 1.47 10.62 9.71
N HIS A 275 2.63 10.05 9.45
CA HIS A 275 3.68 9.81 10.44
C HIS A 275 4.29 11.06 11.05
N LYS A 276 4.09 12.24 10.48
CA LYS A 276 4.53 13.51 11.09
C LYS A 276 4.08 13.66 12.55
N TYR A 277 2.94 13.11 12.89
CA TYR A 277 2.42 13.12 14.26
C TYR A 277 3.07 12.06 15.15
N LEU A 278 3.73 11.07 14.56
CA LEU A 278 4.42 9.98 15.25
C LEU A 278 5.90 10.28 15.50
N ILE A 279 6.51 11.19 14.74
CA ILE A 279 7.96 11.47 14.81
C ILE A 279 8.38 11.84 16.23
N LEU A 280 7.71 12.82 16.85
CA LEU A 280 8.04 13.26 18.21
C LEU A 280 7.82 12.16 19.26
N PRO A 281 6.67 11.46 19.31
CA PRO A 281 6.50 10.29 20.17
C PRO A 281 7.56 9.20 19.97
N ILE A 282 7.90 8.87 18.74
CA ILE A 282 8.93 7.85 18.42
C ILE A 282 10.30 8.27 18.98
N ILE A 283 10.74 9.50 18.72
CA ILE A 283 12.02 10.02 19.23
C ILE A 283 12.03 9.96 20.75
N LEU A 284 10.96 10.41 21.40
CA LEU A 284 10.82 10.36 22.85
C LEU A 284 10.91 8.92 23.38
N PHE A 285 10.20 7.98 22.73
CA PHE A 285 10.21 6.57 23.12
C PHE A 285 11.58 5.93 22.92
N LEU A 286 12.30 6.26 21.84
CA LEU A 286 13.67 5.78 21.61
C LEU A 286 14.62 6.32 22.69
N ILE A 287 14.54 7.61 23.04
CA ILE A 287 15.36 8.21 24.10
C ILE A 287 15.07 7.53 25.45
N LEU A 288 13.80 7.43 25.84
CA LEU A 288 13.41 6.79 27.09
C LEU A 288 13.77 5.29 27.10
N GLY A 289 13.57 4.60 25.97
CA GLY A 289 13.93 3.20 25.78
C GLY A 289 15.43 2.93 25.97
N ALA A 290 16.28 3.89 25.61
CA ALA A 290 17.73 3.77 25.83
C ALA A 290 18.07 3.58 27.31
N PHE A 291 17.32 4.20 28.20
CA PHE A 291 17.52 4.13 29.66
C PHE A 291 16.71 2.99 30.30
N CYS A 292 15.63 2.56 29.69
CA CYS A 292 14.68 1.62 30.29
C CYS A 292 14.93 0.15 29.93
N LYS A 293 15.70 -0.16 28.87
CA LYS A 293 15.98 -1.53 28.40
C LYS A 293 16.77 -2.34 29.44
N LYS A 294 16.15 -3.36 30.03
CA LYS A 294 16.75 -4.15 31.10
C LYS A 294 17.17 -5.55 30.65
N ASP A 295 16.28 -6.29 30.02
CA ASP A 295 16.53 -7.66 29.62
C ASP A 295 17.08 -7.81 28.19
N VAL A 296 17.37 -9.07 27.79
CA VAL A 296 17.90 -9.38 26.46
C VAL A 296 16.87 -9.10 25.35
N THR A 297 15.58 -9.33 25.65
CA THR A 297 14.48 -9.12 24.72
C THR A 297 14.27 -7.63 24.47
N ASP A 298 14.25 -6.81 25.52
CA ASP A 298 14.13 -5.34 25.40
C ASP A 298 15.30 -4.77 24.61
N LYS A 299 16.52 -5.24 24.87
CA LYS A 299 17.71 -4.83 24.09
C LYS A 299 17.61 -5.22 22.64
N LYS A 300 17.02 -6.38 22.32
CA LYS A 300 16.81 -6.84 20.94
C LYS A 300 15.77 -5.99 20.22
N ILE A 301 14.59 -5.77 20.83
CA ILE A 301 13.53 -4.92 20.28
C ILE A 301 14.05 -3.49 20.07
N TYR A 302 14.75 -2.93 21.05
CA TYR A 302 15.35 -1.60 20.96
C TYR A 302 16.34 -1.48 19.80
N ARG A 303 17.21 -2.50 19.58
CA ARG A 303 18.13 -2.50 18.44
C ARG A 303 17.40 -2.55 17.09
N ILE A 304 16.30 -3.30 17.01
CA ILE A 304 15.47 -3.36 15.80
C ILE A 304 14.81 -2.00 15.57
N ALA A 305 14.28 -1.36 16.62
CA ALA A 305 13.69 -0.03 16.53
C ALA A 305 14.73 1.00 16.04
N VAL A 306 15.90 1.08 16.66
CA VAL A 306 16.96 1.99 16.23
C VAL A 306 17.37 1.72 14.77
N ALA A 307 17.51 0.45 14.38
CA ALA A 307 17.88 0.09 13.01
C ALA A 307 16.80 0.49 12.01
N ASN A 308 15.52 0.30 12.34
CA ASN A 308 14.41 0.72 11.49
C ASN A 308 14.30 2.25 11.40
N PHE A 309 14.50 2.97 12.52
CA PHE A 309 14.52 4.43 12.50
C PHE A 309 15.66 4.99 11.63
N LEU A 310 16.87 4.39 11.72
CA LEU A 310 17.97 4.74 10.83
C LEU A 310 17.66 4.42 9.37
N LEU A 311 16.99 3.30 9.09
CA LEU A 311 16.53 2.95 7.74
C LEU A 311 15.55 4.00 7.19
N LEU A 312 14.60 4.49 8.01
CA LEU A 312 13.69 5.57 7.62
C LEU A 312 14.45 6.85 7.22
N ILE A 313 15.48 7.23 7.98
CA ILE A 313 16.34 8.36 7.63
C ILE A 313 17.07 8.11 6.31
N VAL A 314 17.64 6.92 6.13
CA VAL A 314 18.36 6.54 4.90
C VAL A 314 17.42 6.57 3.69
N ILE A 315 16.20 6.08 3.81
CA ILE A 315 15.18 6.13 2.74
C ILE A 315 14.91 7.58 2.34
N ALA A 316 14.68 8.48 3.30
CA ALA A 316 14.42 9.88 3.00
C ALA A 316 15.62 10.59 2.36
N LEU A 317 16.86 10.33 2.86
CA LEU A 317 18.09 10.85 2.27
C LEU A 317 18.32 10.36 0.84
N PHE A 318 18.09 9.06 0.61
CA PHE A 318 18.25 8.48 -0.73
C PHE A 318 17.17 8.97 -1.69
N TYR A 319 15.94 9.16 -1.23
CA TYR A 319 14.90 9.80 -2.04
C TYR A 319 15.30 11.22 -2.46
N ALA A 320 15.76 12.05 -1.53
CA ALA A 320 16.27 13.39 -1.82
C ALA A 320 17.47 13.36 -2.78
N PHE A 321 18.35 12.38 -2.65
CA PHE A 321 19.47 12.19 -3.56
C PHE A 321 18.99 11.86 -4.98
N CYS A 322 18.00 10.98 -5.14
CA CYS A 322 17.43 10.65 -6.44
C CYS A 322 16.80 11.87 -7.15
N HIS A 323 16.29 12.84 -6.39
CA HIS A 323 15.71 14.08 -6.93
C HIS A 323 16.72 15.25 -7.03
N SER A 324 17.97 15.03 -6.64
CA SER A 324 19.01 16.05 -6.76
C SER A 324 19.41 16.30 -8.22
N SER A 325 19.96 17.48 -8.50
CA SER A 325 20.41 17.86 -9.84
C SER A 325 21.39 16.86 -10.47
N VAL A 326 22.22 16.20 -9.65
CA VAL A 326 23.19 15.19 -10.12
C VAL A 326 22.49 14.00 -10.76
N ILE A 327 21.53 13.41 -10.06
CA ILE A 327 20.82 12.22 -10.54
C ILE A 327 19.79 12.57 -11.61
N VAL A 328 19.08 13.67 -11.46
CA VAL A 328 18.09 14.13 -12.45
C VAL A 328 18.77 14.43 -13.78
N ASN A 329 19.91 15.15 -13.81
CA ASN A 329 20.65 15.40 -15.03
C ASN A 329 21.19 14.12 -15.66
N LEU A 330 21.63 13.15 -14.82
CA LEU A 330 22.06 11.84 -15.30
C LEU A 330 20.88 11.08 -15.94
N LYS A 331 19.71 11.02 -15.30
CA LYS A 331 18.49 10.39 -15.87
C LYS A 331 18.09 11.06 -17.19
N ASN A 332 18.04 12.39 -17.22
CA ASN A 332 17.68 13.14 -18.43
C ASN A 332 18.67 12.95 -19.60
N SER A 333 19.89 12.50 -19.32
CA SER A 333 20.88 12.15 -20.36
C SER A 333 20.80 10.69 -20.82
N MET A 334 20.02 9.85 -20.15
CA MET A 334 19.82 8.44 -20.53
C MET A 334 18.66 8.33 -21.52
N THR A 335 18.56 7.17 -22.17
CA THR A 335 17.47 6.80 -23.10
C THR A 335 16.88 5.46 -22.71
N GLY A 336 15.66 5.19 -23.18
CA GLY A 336 14.97 3.93 -22.93
C GLY A 336 14.62 3.73 -21.47
N PHE A 337 14.53 2.48 -21.04
CA PHE A 337 14.05 2.09 -19.70
C PHE A 337 14.74 2.83 -18.55
N LEU A 338 16.05 3.09 -18.63
CA LEU A 338 16.80 3.78 -17.57
C LEU A 338 16.41 5.26 -17.43
N HIS A 339 15.91 5.90 -18.50
CA HIS A 339 15.46 7.28 -18.46
C HIS A 339 14.21 7.45 -17.59
N TYR A 340 13.21 6.55 -17.72
CA TYR A 340 11.93 6.69 -17.03
C TYR A 340 11.73 5.77 -15.84
N PHE A 341 12.68 4.85 -15.55
CA PHE A 341 12.59 3.99 -14.39
C PHE A 341 12.69 4.79 -13.09
N GLN A 342 11.67 4.65 -12.26
CA GLN A 342 11.56 5.37 -10.98
C GLN A 342 12.15 4.53 -9.84
N ILE A 343 13.50 4.52 -9.74
CA ILE A 343 14.20 3.79 -8.68
C ILE A 343 13.82 4.30 -7.29
N GLU A 344 13.38 5.53 -7.19
CA GLU A 344 12.96 6.18 -5.95
C GLU A 344 11.70 5.60 -5.32
N ARG A 345 10.93 4.76 -6.01
CA ARG A 345 9.70 4.14 -5.47
C ARG A 345 9.90 3.24 -4.24
N PHE A 346 11.12 2.99 -3.80
CA PHE A 346 11.39 2.33 -2.51
C PHE A 346 10.77 3.09 -1.32
N TYR A 347 10.40 4.36 -1.45
CA TYR A 347 9.67 5.11 -0.43
C TYR A 347 8.26 4.58 -0.19
N TRP A 348 7.70 3.75 -1.06
CA TRP A 348 6.41 3.07 -0.83
C TRP A 348 6.44 2.11 0.37
N LEU A 349 7.63 1.72 0.83
CA LEU A 349 7.79 1.01 2.09
C LEU A 349 7.57 1.93 3.32
N TYR A 350 7.64 3.25 3.11
CA TYR A 350 7.76 4.23 4.16
C TYR A 350 6.59 4.23 5.15
N PRO A 351 5.30 4.22 4.70
CA PRO A 351 4.18 4.17 5.62
C PRO A 351 4.25 2.96 6.56
N ALA A 352 4.48 1.76 6.02
CA ALA A 352 4.57 0.53 6.80
C ALA A 352 5.70 0.57 7.84
N LEU A 353 6.87 1.09 7.45
CA LEU A 353 8.03 1.18 8.35
C LEU A 353 7.83 2.19 9.46
N TRP A 354 7.12 3.32 9.24
CA TRP A 354 6.82 4.29 10.29
C TRP A 354 5.86 3.73 11.35
N TYR A 355 4.80 3.02 10.94
CA TYR A 355 3.86 2.42 11.89
C TYR A 355 4.46 1.21 12.61
N LEU A 356 5.36 0.47 11.95
CA LEU A 356 6.19 -0.53 12.61
C LEU A 356 7.13 0.11 13.65
N GLU A 357 7.81 1.22 13.29
CA GLU A 357 8.71 1.93 14.19
C GLU A 357 8.01 2.42 15.45
N PHE A 358 6.82 2.97 15.27
CA PHE A 358 6.01 3.40 16.39
C PHE A 358 5.72 2.26 17.37
N ALA A 359 5.31 1.10 16.86
CA ALA A 359 5.06 -0.08 17.68
C ALA A 359 6.34 -0.59 18.37
N LEU A 360 7.47 -0.62 17.65
CA LEU A 360 8.75 -1.10 18.19
C LEU A 360 9.29 -0.17 19.29
N SER A 361 9.26 1.14 19.07
CA SER A 361 9.72 2.11 20.06
C SER A 361 8.84 2.12 21.32
N ALA A 362 7.51 1.99 21.14
CA ALA A 362 6.57 1.86 22.25
C ALA A 362 6.75 0.54 23.04
N ALA A 363 7.10 -0.56 22.36
CA ALA A 363 7.21 -1.89 22.97
C ALA A 363 8.26 -1.95 24.09
N VAL A 364 9.38 -1.26 23.94
CA VAL A 364 10.43 -1.21 24.97
C VAL A 364 9.90 -0.61 26.27
N LEU A 365 9.13 0.48 26.17
CA LEU A 365 8.51 1.13 27.34
C LEU A 365 7.33 0.32 27.89
N TRP A 366 6.56 -0.33 27.02
CA TRP A 366 5.43 -1.17 27.38
C TRP A 366 5.85 -2.36 28.25
N ARG A 367 6.99 -2.96 27.95
CA ARG A 367 7.53 -4.15 28.66
C ARG A 367 8.28 -3.77 29.94
N THR A 368 8.83 -2.55 30.04
CA THR A 368 9.69 -2.18 31.15
C THR A 368 8.87 -1.93 32.43
N PRO A 369 9.01 -2.73 33.50
CA PRO A 369 8.47 -2.38 34.79
C PRO A 369 9.24 -1.15 35.32
N VAL A 370 8.53 -0.06 35.56
CA VAL A 370 9.13 1.11 36.22
C VAL A 370 9.31 0.80 37.71
N PRO A 371 10.55 0.84 38.24
CA PRO A 371 10.75 0.60 39.65
C PRO A 371 10.00 1.64 40.48
N GLY A 372 9.23 1.20 41.47
CA GLY A 372 8.72 2.02 42.53
C GLY A 372 7.23 2.24 42.60
N THR A 373 6.44 2.14 41.56
CA THR A 373 4.97 2.22 41.71
C THR A 373 4.21 1.63 40.52
N GLY A 374 3.28 0.70 40.79
CA GLY A 374 2.34 0.20 39.78
C GLY A 374 1.48 1.30 39.11
N ARG A 375 1.39 2.50 39.70
CA ARG A 375 0.71 3.66 39.11
C ARG A 375 1.48 4.27 37.95
N ARG A 376 2.82 4.40 38.02
CA ARG A 376 3.63 4.97 36.92
C ARG A 376 3.65 4.08 35.69
N MET A 377 3.66 2.76 35.90
CA MET A 377 3.56 1.80 34.80
C MET A 377 2.19 1.89 34.10
N LEU A 378 1.11 2.03 34.85
CA LEU A 378 -0.24 2.17 34.30
C LEU A 378 -0.38 3.51 33.53
N VAL A 379 0.15 4.60 34.07
CA VAL A 379 0.14 5.92 33.40
C VAL A 379 0.95 5.87 32.10
N GLY A 380 2.14 5.24 32.11
CA GLY A 380 2.92 5.06 30.88
C GLY A 380 2.20 4.24 29.81
N LYS A 381 1.51 3.17 30.21
CA LYS A 381 0.72 2.33 29.29
C LYS A 381 -0.54 3.05 28.78
N LEU A 382 -1.25 3.77 29.65
CA LEU A 382 -2.40 4.58 29.22
C LEU A 382 -1.96 5.73 28.30
N ALA A 383 -0.85 6.38 28.58
CA ALA A 383 -0.29 7.40 27.71
C ALA A 383 0.09 6.81 26.34
N ALA A 384 0.72 5.63 26.31
CA ALA A 384 1.02 4.92 25.05
C ALA A 384 -0.26 4.59 24.28
N ILE A 385 -1.30 4.07 24.94
CA ILE A 385 -2.60 3.80 24.31
C ILE A 385 -3.24 5.08 23.79
N CYS A 386 -3.27 6.16 24.57
CA CYS A 386 -3.83 7.45 24.15
C CYS A 386 -3.08 8.03 22.96
N ILE A 387 -1.74 7.99 22.99
CA ILE A 387 -0.91 8.43 21.86
C ILE A 387 -1.17 7.59 20.62
N CYS A 388 -1.46 6.30 20.78
CA CYS A 388 -1.79 5.40 19.68
C CYS A 388 -3.20 5.63 19.13
N LEU A 389 -4.18 5.96 19.95
CA LEU A 389 -5.55 6.23 19.52
C LEU A 389 -5.67 7.58 18.81
N LEU A 390 -4.89 8.58 19.20
CA LEU A 390 -4.90 9.90 18.56
C LEU A 390 -4.61 9.85 17.06
N PRO A 391 -3.56 9.17 16.57
CA PRO A 391 -3.32 9.01 15.14
C PRO A 391 -4.48 8.29 14.43
N THR A 392 -5.05 7.23 15.03
CA THR A 392 -6.17 6.50 14.44
C THR A 392 -7.39 7.40 14.27
N LEU A 393 -7.77 8.15 15.30
CA LEU A 393 -8.87 9.10 15.22
C LEU A 393 -8.61 10.20 14.19
N GLN A 394 -7.37 10.66 14.10
CA GLN A 394 -6.98 11.68 13.15
C GLN A 394 -6.94 11.14 11.71
N LEU A 395 -6.49 9.90 11.51
CA LEU A 395 -6.53 9.20 10.24
C LEU A 395 -7.97 9.01 9.74
N LEU A 396 -8.88 8.59 10.60
CA LEU A 396 -10.31 8.49 10.28
C LEU A 396 -10.91 9.84 9.88
N LYS A 397 -10.44 10.95 10.48
CA LYS A 397 -10.90 12.29 10.13
C LYS A 397 -10.27 12.84 8.86
N VAL A 398 -9.03 12.45 8.54
CA VAL A 398 -8.22 13.03 7.45
C VAL A 398 -8.11 12.08 6.26
N ASN A 399 -8.53 10.80 6.41
CA ASN A 399 -8.66 9.91 5.26
C ASN A 399 -9.65 10.55 4.27
N SER A 400 -9.15 10.99 3.12
CA SER A 400 -9.93 11.75 2.16
C SER A 400 -11.21 11.01 1.78
N GLY A 401 -11.13 9.75 1.39
CA GLY A 401 -12.29 8.96 1.00
C GLY A 401 -13.31 8.81 2.13
N MET A 402 -12.89 8.36 3.31
CA MET A 402 -13.80 8.20 4.45
C MET A 402 -14.40 9.53 4.91
N TYR A 403 -13.56 10.57 5.05
CA TYR A 403 -14.00 11.89 5.48
C TYR A 403 -15.04 12.48 4.53
N LEU A 404 -14.81 12.36 3.22
CA LEU A 404 -15.73 12.85 2.19
C LEU A 404 -17.06 12.10 2.23
N ASN A 405 -17.03 10.79 2.37
CA ASN A 405 -18.25 9.98 2.47
C ASN A 405 -19.05 10.30 3.73
N VAL A 406 -18.40 10.49 4.89
CA VAL A 406 -19.08 10.93 6.11
C VAL A 406 -19.68 12.32 5.96
N ASN A 407 -18.96 13.25 5.32
CA ASN A 407 -19.50 14.59 5.05
C ASN A 407 -20.68 14.55 4.09
N GLN A 408 -20.68 13.68 3.10
CA GLN A 408 -21.76 13.52 2.14
C GLN A 408 -23.02 12.98 2.83
N ILE A 409 -22.89 12.05 3.76
CA ILE A 409 -24.01 11.58 4.60
C ILE A 409 -24.59 12.72 5.46
N ASN A 410 -23.73 13.54 6.06
CA ASN A 410 -24.16 14.58 7.00
C ASN A 410 -24.77 15.80 6.31
N ASN A 411 -24.32 16.16 5.13
CA ASN A 411 -24.67 17.41 4.44
C ASN A 411 -25.50 17.19 3.16
N GLY A 412 -25.77 15.95 2.80
CA GLY A 412 -26.46 15.59 1.55
C GLY A 412 -25.53 15.54 0.33
N SER A 413 -25.98 14.89 -0.73
CA SER A 413 -25.29 14.82 -2.01
C SER A 413 -25.20 16.23 -2.61
N GLY A 414 -23.99 16.71 -2.87
CA GLY A 414 -23.78 18.02 -3.49
C GLY A 414 -22.80 18.93 -2.79
N ILE A 415 -21.92 18.37 -1.91
CA ILE A 415 -20.76 19.12 -1.44
C ILE A 415 -19.93 19.46 -2.67
N THR A 416 -19.92 20.76 -3.00
CA THR A 416 -19.15 21.30 -4.11
C THR A 416 -17.66 20.92 -3.97
N GLY A 417 -17.13 20.25 -4.98
CA GLY A 417 -15.72 19.91 -5.07
C GLY A 417 -15.40 18.42 -4.97
N TYR A 418 -16.38 17.55 -4.65
CA TYR A 418 -16.15 16.11 -4.60
C TYR A 418 -17.11 15.38 -5.54
N ILE A 419 -16.53 14.60 -6.43
CA ILE A 419 -17.27 13.86 -7.44
C ILE A 419 -17.50 12.44 -6.91
N SER A 420 -18.79 12.02 -6.85
CA SER A 420 -19.15 10.65 -6.49
C SER A 420 -18.82 9.67 -7.61
N TRP A 421 -18.85 8.38 -7.32
CA TRP A 421 -18.73 7.33 -8.33
C TRP A 421 -19.75 7.51 -9.47
N GLU A 422 -21.03 7.70 -9.11
CA GLU A 422 -22.11 7.94 -10.06
C GLU A 422 -21.85 9.18 -10.93
N SER A 423 -21.44 10.29 -10.30
CA SER A 423 -21.15 11.53 -11.04
C SER A 423 -19.91 11.40 -11.94
N TRP A 424 -18.90 10.64 -11.53
CA TRP A 424 -17.69 10.44 -12.32
C TRP A 424 -17.93 9.58 -13.56
N PHE A 425 -18.59 8.45 -13.38
CA PHE A 425 -18.87 7.54 -14.49
C PHE A 425 -20.11 7.90 -15.28
N ALA A 426 -21.01 8.73 -14.73
CA ALA A 426 -22.17 9.32 -15.37
C ALA A 426 -22.98 8.31 -16.20
N GLU A 427 -23.38 7.17 -15.59
CA GLU A 427 -23.99 6.02 -16.27
C GLU A 427 -25.19 6.43 -17.13
N ASP A 428 -26.12 7.21 -16.55
CA ASP A 428 -27.33 7.67 -17.26
C ASP A 428 -26.98 8.51 -18.49
N LEU A 429 -26.03 9.46 -18.37
CA LEU A 429 -25.59 10.30 -19.47
C LEU A 429 -24.89 9.46 -20.55
N MET A 430 -24.08 8.49 -20.18
CA MET A 430 -23.40 7.61 -21.16
C MET A 430 -24.41 6.73 -21.90
N GLN A 431 -25.47 6.30 -21.23
CA GLN A 431 -26.57 5.58 -21.86
C GLN A 431 -27.37 6.48 -22.83
N GLU A 432 -27.69 7.72 -22.43
CA GLU A 432 -28.35 8.69 -23.33
C GLU A 432 -27.52 8.98 -24.58
N ILE A 433 -26.19 9.08 -24.43
CA ILE A 433 -25.27 9.28 -25.55
C ILE A 433 -25.30 8.05 -26.50
N ASP A 434 -25.27 6.85 -25.94
CA ASP A 434 -25.32 5.61 -26.72
C ASP A 434 -26.64 5.48 -27.50
N ASP A 435 -27.77 5.74 -26.85
CA ASP A 435 -29.09 5.73 -27.45
C ASP A 435 -29.22 6.80 -28.56
N ALA A 436 -28.68 7.99 -28.35
CA ALA A 436 -28.67 9.07 -29.35
C ALA A 436 -27.81 8.72 -30.58
N ILE A 437 -26.69 8.02 -30.40
CA ILE A 437 -25.85 7.56 -31.49
C ILE A 437 -26.54 6.42 -32.24
N GLY A 438 -27.18 5.50 -31.54
CA GLY A 438 -27.97 4.40 -32.09
C GLY A 438 -27.19 3.44 -33.01
N ARG A 439 -25.87 3.29 -32.79
CA ARG A 439 -24.99 2.41 -33.57
C ARG A 439 -24.22 1.50 -32.64
N ASP A 440 -23.79 0.34 -33.12
CA ASP A 440 -22.88 -0.53 -32.39
C ASP A 440 -21.58 0.23 -32.04
N LYS A 441 -21.19 0.18 -30.79
CA LYS A 441 -20.01 0.90 -30.24
C LYS A 441 -18.71 0.54 -30.95
N SER A 442 -18.60 -0.68 -31.49
CA SER A 442 -17.42 -1.15 -32.24
C SER A 442 -17.25 -0.44 -33.60
N THR A 443 -18.34 0.16 -34.14
CA THR A 443 -18.37 0.76 -35.49
C THR A 443 -17.86 2.21 -35.53
N TYR A 444 -17.67 2.85 -34.39
CA TYR A 444 -17.16 4.22 -34.30
C TYR A 444 -16.12 4.36 -33.17
N ARG A 445 -15.54 5.53 -33.05
CA ARG A 445 -14.56 5.87 -32.02
C ARG A 445 -14.94 7.20 -31.38
N VAL A 446 -14.66 7.30 -30.07
CA VAL A 446 -14.88 8.51 -29.29
C VAL A 446 -13.53 9.13 -28.97
N ALA A 447 -13.46 10.45 -29.02
CA ALA A 447 -12.34 11.26 -28.55
C ALA A 447 -12.81 12.20 -27.44
N HIS A 448 -11.95 12.45 -26.47
CA HIS A 448 -12.27 13.26 -25.29
C HIS A 448 -11.51 14.58 -25.30
N LEU A 449 -12.17 15.66 -24.91
CA LEU A 449 -11.57 16.98 -24.78
C LEU A 449 -11.84 17.54 -23.39
N GLY A 450 -10.79 17.63 -22.57
CA GLY A 450 -10.87 18.19 -21.21
C GLY A 450 -11.50 17.27 -20.15
N ILE A 451 -11.76 15.99 -20.50
CA ILE A 451 -12.25 14.97 -19.58
C ILE A 451 -11.44 13.68 -19.76
N SER A 452 -11.40 12.83 -18.72
CA SER A 452 -10.79 11.50 -18.80
C SER A 452 -11.59 10.58 -19.74
N PRO A 453 -10.95 9.70 -20.52
CA PRO A 453 -11.62 8.65 -21.29
C PRO A 453 -12.18 7.49 -20.45
N ALA A 454 -11.81 7.40 -19.16
CA ALA A 454 -12.22 6.30 -18.29
C ALA A 454 -13.75 6.13 -18.19
N PRO A 455 -14.60 7.17 -18.07
CA PRO A 455 -16.05 7.01 -18.10
C PRO A 455 -16.57 6.33 -19.37
N SER A 456 -16.12 6.76 -20.54
CA SER A 456 -16.53 6.14 -21.81
C SER A 456 -16.05 4.69 -21.92
N LEU A 457 -14.79 4.40 -21.53
CA LEU A 457 -14.25 3.04 -21.50
C LEU A 457 -15.01 2.16 -20.51
N MET A 458 -15.44 2.71 -19.36
CA MET A 458 -16.25 1.99 -18.37
C MET A 458 -17.56 1.48 -19.01
N HIS A 459 -18.19 2.29 -19.86
CA HIS A 459 -19.43 1.96 -20.55
C HIS A 459 -19.24 1.24 -21.89
N GLY A 460 -18.01 0.81 -22.20
CA GLY A 460 -17.72 -0.01 -23.39
C GLY A 460 -17.62 0.76 -24.69
N PHE A 461 -17.48 2.08 -24.64
CA PHE A 461 -17.15 2.87 -25.84
C PHE A 461 -15.72 2.59 -26.27
N TYR A 462 -15.49 2.66 -27.57
CA TYR A 462 -14.18 2.52 -28.18
C TYR A 462 -13.55 3.92 -28.34
N THR A 463 -12.34 4.10 -27.84
CA THR A 463 -11.69 5.42 -27.80
C THR A 463 -10.44 5.48 -28.63
N VAL A 464 -10.11 6.69 -29.15
CA VAL A 464 -8.84 6.97 -29.82
C VAL A 464 -7.79 7.47 -28.85
N ASP A 465 -8.18 7.77 -27.64
CA ASP A 465 -7.36 8.25 -26.52
C ASP A 465 -7.46 7.30 -25.33
N GLY A 466 -6.62 7.52 -24.33
CA GLY A 466 -6.52 6.69 -23.14
C GLY A 466 -5.17 6.85 -22.47
N TYR A 467 -4.98 6.15 -21.36
CA TYR A 467 -3.72 6.09 -20.66
C TYR A 467 -3.22 4.63 -20.60
N SER A 468 -2.05 4.39 -21.15
CA SER A 468 -1.34 3.12 -21.09
C SER A 468 0.10 3.36 -20.66
N ASN A 469 0.58 2.57 -19.71
CA ASN A 469 1.94 2.68 -19.17
C ASN A 469 3.00 2.02 -20.05
#